data_aa76735175f38213c26fc3c1925a4095
#
_entry.id   aa76735175f38213c26fc3c1925a4095
#
_cell.length_a   1.000
_cell.length_b   1.000
_cell.length_c   1.000
_cell.angle_alpha   90.00
_cell.angle_beta   90.00
_cell.angle_gamma   90.00
#
_symmetry.space_group_name_H-M   'P 1'
#
loop_
_entity.id
_entity.type
_entity.pdbx_description
1 polymer ?
#
loop_
_entity_poly.entity_id
_entity_poly.type
_entity_poly.pdbx_seq_one_letter_code
_entity_poly.pdbx_strand_id
1 'polypeptide(L)'
;MLNPTPPVENSAPYADVIATPVPTKTANSIVKPYALTHGTLECHNLKETRRFFEEFLGLEVIKHAPPGMMFRCGMKFHVVCLEVGDNVKPLGIGNHWGMDVASKEEVEEAWRKAHELKDKYKIGQIMPINQQHGVYSFYFEDLNQSWWEIQYYDGFLHDDFFDFGDRYSMDDSPLNGKGGK
;
A
#
# COMPACT_ATOMS: atom_id res chain seq x y z
N MET A 1 12.18 28.36 9.82
CA MET A 1 12.92 27.27 9.18
C MET A 1 13.21 26.25 10.26
N LEU A 2 12.61 25.07 10.20
CA LEU A 2 12.94 23.96 11.10
C LEU A 2 14.29 23.43 10.64
N ASN A 3 15.25 23.35 11.57
CA ASN A 3 16.52 22.71 11.29
C ASN A 3 16.25 21.24 10.90
N PRO A 4 16.82 20.72 9.82
CA PRO A 4 16.72 19.32 9.51
C PRO A 4 17.28 18.51 10.67
N THR A 5 16.48 17.60 11.18
CA THR A 5 16.95 16.62 12.17
C THR A 5 18.12 15.86 11.53
N PRO A 6 19.27 15.74 12.20
CA PRO A 6 20.38 14.99 11.64
C PRO A 6 19.96 13.56 11.36
N PRO A 7 20.50 12.92 10.32
CA PRO A 7 20.21 11.53 10.03
C PRO A 7 20.48 10.69 11.27
N VAL A 8 19.47 9.95 11.69
CA VAL A 8 19.60 9.02 12.82
C VAL A 8 20.57 7.94 12.37
N GLU A 9 21.72 7.84 13.01
CA GLU A 9 22.60 6.68 12.85
C GLU A 9 21.76 5.40 13.08
N ASN A 10 22.04 4.34 12.32
CA ASN A 10 21.39 3.04 12.41
C ASN A 10 21.29 2.57 13.87
N SER A 11 20.28 3.03 14.57
CA SER A 11 20.00 2.63 15.92
C SER A 11 19.11 1.39 15.90
N ALA A 12 19.32 0.50 16.85
CA ALA A 12 18.59 -0.75 17.02
C ALA A 12 17.04 -0.65 16.84
N PRO A 13 16.37 0.48 17.19
CA PRO A 13 14.93 0.64 16.96
C PRO A 13 14.48 0.65 15.51
N TYR A 14 15.39 0.78 14.57
CA TYR A 14 15.09 0.82 13.13
C TYR A 14 15.49 -0.46 12.40
N ALA A 15 16.26 -1.32 13.05
CA ALA A 15 16.74 -2.57 12.46
C ALA A 15 15.57 -3.48 12.05
N ASP A 16 14.47 -3.45 12.78
CA ASP A 16 13.30 -4.31 12.52
C ASP A 16 12.36 -3.80 11.42
N VAL A 17 12.61 -2.59 10.89
CA VAL A 17 11.75 -1.97 9.87
C VAL A 17 12.50 -1.56 8.60
N ILE A 18 13.79 -1.84 8.53
CA ILE A 18 14.60 -1.63 7.34
C ILE A 18 15.03 -3.01 6.85
N ALA A 19 14.56 -3.38 5.67
CA ALA A 19 14.99 -4.61 5.03
C ALA A 19 16.53 -4.63 4.94
N THR A 20 17.15 -5.61 5.56
CA THR A 20 18.58 -5.85 5.42
C THR A 20 18.83 -6.83 4.28
N PRO A 21 19.92 -6.78 3.66
CA PRO A 21 20.89 -5.77 3.33
C PRO A 21 20.99 -5.54 1.85
N VAL A 22 20.67 -4.41 1.50
CA VAL A 22 20.70 -3.88 0.17
C VAL A 22 22.12 -3.66 -0.40
N PRO A 23 23.24 -3.57 0.37
CA PRO A 23 24.51 -3.10 -0.17
C PRO A 23 25.05 -3.89 -1.35
N THR A 24 24.89 -5.19 -1.37
CA THR A 24 25.46 -6.03 -2.42
C THR A 24 24.63 -6.07 -3.69
N LYS A 25 23.29 -6.10 -3.56
CA LYS A 25 22.39 -6.12 -4.73
C LYS A 25 22.33 -4.77 -5.45
N THR A 26 22.63 -3.68 -4.75
CA THR A 26 22.60 -2.32 -5.31
C THR A 26 23.98 -1.69 -5.48
N ALA A 27 25.07 -2.46 -5.39
CA ALA A 27 26.45 -1.96 -5.50
C ALA A 27 26.68 -1.15 -6.78
N ASN A 28 26.06 -1.55 -7.88
CA ASN A 28 26.20 -0.92 -9.20
C ASN A 28 25.11 0.14 -9.46
N SER A 29 24.20 0.41 -8.54
CA SER A 29 23.16 1.40 -8.74
C SER A 29 23.75 2.81 -8.77
N ILE A 30 23.22 3.67 -9.64
CA ILE A 30 23.60 5.08 -9.72
C ILE A 30 23.16 5.82 -8.47
N VAL A 31 21.88 5.64 -8.09
CA VAL A 31 21.34 6.15 -6.84
C VAL A 31 21.68 5.18 -5.72
N LYS A 32 22.10 5.69 -4.58
CA LYS A 32 22.42 4.88 -3.39
C LYS A 32 21.32 5.09 -2.33
N PRO A 33 20.12 4.51 -2.52
CA PRO A 33 19.03 4.72 -1.59
C PRO A 33 19.32 4.04 -0.26
N TYR A 34 18.95 4.72 0.83
CA TYR A 34 18.97 4.17 2.18
C TYR A 34 17.69 3.42 2.50
N ALA A 35 16.56 4.00 2.11
CA ALA A 35 15.24 3.41 2.31
C ALA A 35 14.22 4.02 1.34
N LEU A 36 13.18 3.26 1.01
CA LEU A 36 11.95 3.79 0.44
C LEU A 36 11.09 4.29 1.61
N THR A 37 10.87 5.60 1.72
CA THR A 37 10.29 6.21 2.91
C THR A 37 8.83 6.58 2.77
N HIS A 38 8.38 6.93 1.57
CA HIS A 38 7.01 7.36 1.37
C HIS A 38 6.51 7.17 -0.06
N GLY A 39 5.19 7.11 -0.18
CA GLY A 39 4.43 7.28 -1.41
C GLY A 39 3.55 8.52 -1.35
N THR A 40 2.79 8.78 -2.40
CA THR A 40 1.84 9.91 -2.44
C THR A 40 0.53 9.48 -3.10
N LEU A 41 -0.58 9.92 -2.51
CA LEU A 41 -1.93 9.80 -3.06
C LEU A 41 -2.57 11.19 -3.19
N GLU A 42 -3.48 11.32 -4.12
CA GLU A 42 -4.35 12.50 -4.25
C GLU A 42 -5.72 12.22 -3.62
N CYS A 43 -6.38 13.27 -3.14
CA CYS A 43 -7.75 13.15 -2.63
C CYS A 43 -8.61 14.37 -2.99
N HIS A 44 -9.91 14.14 -3.03
CA HIS A 44 -10.91 15.19 -3.25
C HIS A 44 -11.03 16.13 -2.04
N ASN A 45 -11.06 15.55 -0.84
CA ASN A 45 -11.24 16.30 0.39
C ASN A 45 -10.53 15.62 1.56
N LEU A 46 -9.63 16.32 2.23
CA LEU A 46 -8.84 15.77 3.34
C LEU A 46 -9.70 15.33 4.52
N LYS A 47 -10.78 16.05 4.84
CA LYS A 47 -11.61 15.72 6.01
C LYS A 47 -12.38 14.42 5.80
N GLU A 48 -12.98 14.23 4.63
CA GLU A 48 -13.70 12.99 4.30
C GLU A 48 -12.74 11.82 4.16
N THR A 49 -11.61 12.04 3.50
CA THR A 49 -10.57 11.02 3.31
C THR A 49 -9.94 10.60 4.63
N ARG A 50 -9.65 11.54 5.55
CA ARG A 50 -9.17 11.22 6.88
C ARG A 50 -10.15 10.33 7.64
N ARG A 51 -11.44 10.69 7.62
CA ARG A 51 -12.48 9.89 8.26
C ARG A 51 -12.52 8.46 7.72
N PHE A 52 -12.43 8.28 6.40
CA PHE A 52 -12.37 6.98 5.78
C PHE A 52 -11.12 6.19 6.21
N PHE A 53 -9.96 6.83 6.20
CA PHE A 53 -8.70 6.18 6.58
C PHE A 53 -8.68 5.76 8.06
N GLU A 54 -9.17 6.61 8.96
CA GLU A 54 -9.20 6.29 10.40
C GLU A 54 -10.34 5.31 10.75
N GLU A 55 -11.57 5.55 10.29
CA GLU A 55 -12.74 4.77 10.71
C GLU A 55 -12.91 3.44 9.94
N PHE A 56 -12.58 3.41 8.65
CA PHE A 56 -12.79 2.22 7.82
C PHE A 56 -11.51 1.38 7.67
N LEU A 57 -10.38 2.01 7.35
CA LEU A 57 -9.11 1.32 7.14
C LEU A 57 -8.29 1.13 8.42
N GLY A 58 -8.60 1.84 9.51
CA GLY A 58 -7.86 1.72 10.77
C GLY A 58 -6.44 2.30 10.73
N LEU A 59 -6.18 3.26 9.84
CA LEU A 59 -4.87 3.85 9.65
C LEU A 59 -4.59 4.96 10.68
N GLU A 60 -3.33 5.12 11.07
CA GLU A 60 -2.86 6.29 11.80
C GLU A 60 -2.70 7.47 10.84
N VAL A 61 -3.42 8.58 11.09
CA VAL A 61 -3.40 9.75 10.23
C VAL A 61 -2.97 10.99 10.98
N ILE A 62 -2.05 11.75 10.41
CA ILE A 62 -1.62 13.05 10.95
C ILE A 62 -1.69 14.13 9.88
N LYS A 63 -2.03 15.35 10.30
CA LYS A 63 -1.96 16.55 9.47
C LYS A 63 -1.00 17.54 10.09
N HIS A 64 0.18 17.71 9.50
CA HIS A 64 1.21 18.63 10.01
C HIS A 64 1.55 19.77 9.05
N ALA A 65 1.06 19.74 7.81
CA ALA A 65 1.23 20.80 6.82
C ALA A 65 0.03 20.88 5.86
N PRO A 66 -0.45 22.07 5.50
CA PRO A 66 -1.39 22.22 4.39
C PRO A 66 -0.61 22.11 3.04
N PRO A 67 -1.20 21.57 1.96
CA PRO A 67 -2.56 21.03 1.82
C PRO A 67 -2.65 19.51 2.01
N GLY A 68 -1.75 18.91 2.79
CA GLY A 68 -1.64 17.46 2.88
C GLY A 68 -1.81 16.91 4.30
N MET A 69 -1.96 15.61 4.35
CA MET A 69 -1.87 14.79 5.56
C MET A 69 -0.99 13.58 5.25
N MET A 70 -0.56 12.85 6.28
CA MET A 70 0.16 11.60 6.14
C MET A 70 -0.56 10.49 6.87
N PHE A 71 -0.46 9.28 6.35
CA PHE A 71 -0.98 8.08 7.02
C PHE A 71 0.01 6.93 6.96
N ARG A 72 -0.12 6.01 7.90
CA ARG A 72 0.68 4.78 7.98
C ARG A 72 -0.10 3.66 8.69
N CYS A 73 0.41 2.44 8.57
CA CYS A 73 -0.08 1.28 9.31
C CYS A 73 1.10 0.54 9.94
N GLY A 74 1.42 0.85 11.20
CA GLY A 74 2.42 0.13 12.00
C GLY A 74 3.89 0.26 11.58
N MET A 75 4.17 0.57 10.32
CA MET A 75 5.51 0.70 9.76
C MET A 75 5.96 2.15 9.67
N LYS A 76 7.27 2.36 9.45
CA LYS A 76 7.81 3.72 9.24
C LYS A 76 7.58 4.26 7.83
N PHE A 77 7.32 3.39 6.86
CA PHE A 77 6.81 3.82 5.58
C PHE A 77 5.47 4.53 5.77
N HIS A 78 5.30 5.66 5.14
CA HIS A 78 4.06 6.42 5.18
C HIS A 78 3.62 6.85 3.79
N VAL A 79 2.38 7.26 3.68
CA VAL A 79 1.84 7.83 2.43
C VAL A 79 1.39 9.25 2.70
N VAL A 80 1.81 10.16 1.84
CA VAL A 80 1.36 11.56 1.83
C VAL A 80 0.07 11.62 1.02
N CYS A 81 -0.98 12.21 1.58
CA CYS A 81 -2.25 12.44 0.89
C CYS A 81 -2.43 13.94 0.65
N LEU A 82 -2.57 14.34 -0.61
CA LEU A 82 -2.69 15.73 -1.03
C LEU A 82 -4.10 16.04 -1.51
N GLU A 83 -4.70 17.11 -0.98
CA GLU A 83 -6.00 17.59 -1.48
C GLU A 83 -5.82 18.33 -2.80
N VAL A 84 -6.41 17.79 -3.85
CA VAL A 84 -6.41 18.36 -5.20
C VAL A 84 -7.83 18.66 -5.72
N GLY A 85 -8.85 18.45 -4.86
CA GLY A 85 -10.25 18.69 -5.20
C GLY A 85 -10.70 17.83 -6.38
N ASP A 86 -11.39 18.42 -7.34
CA ASP A 86 -11.91 17.74 -8.53
C ASP A 86 -10.82 17.32 -9.54
N ASN A 87 -9.56 17.63 -9.26
CA ASN A 87 -8.44 17.22 -10.14
C ASN A 87 -7.90 15.83 -9.85
N VAL A 88 -8.45 15.10 -8.88
CA VAL A 88 -8.08 13.71 -8.60
C VAL A 88 -8.16 12.89 -9.90
N LYS A 89 -7.13 12.09 -10.14
CA LYS A 89 -7.08 11.19 -11.29
C LYS A 89 -7.41 9.76 -10.85
N PRO A 90 -8.42 9.12 -11.50
CA PRO A 90 -8.71 7.72 -11.23
C PRO A 90 -7.48 6.85 -11.46
N LEU A 91 -7.22 5.95 -10.53
CA LEU A 91 -6.17 4.94 -10.69
C LEU A 91 -6.80 3.64 -11.23
N GLY A 92 -6.06 2.93 -12.06
CA GLY A 92 -6.46 1.57 -12.41
C GLY A 92 -6.15 0.60 -11.28
N ILE A 93 -6.87 -0.52 -11.19
CA ILE A 93 -6.69 -1.56 -10.16
C ILE A 93 -5.25 -2.07 -10.06
N GLY A 94 -4.45 -1.99 -11.10
CA GLY A 94 -3.02 -2.31 -11.08
C GLY A 94 -2.17 -1.34 -10.23
N ASN A 95 -2.73 -0.21 -9.80
CA ASN A 95 -2.10 0.75 -8.88
C ASN A 95 -2.87 0.75 -7.57
N HIS A 96 -2.76 -0.32 -6.80
CA HIS A 96 -3.45 -0.47 -5.53
C HIS A 96 -2.48 -0.50 -4.33
N TRP A 97 -3.03 -0.30 -3.16
CA TRP A 97 -2.35 -0.42 -1.88
C TRP A 97 -2.84 -1.67 -1.17
N GLY A 98 -1.92 -2.57 -0.82
CA GLY A 98 -2.23 -3.80 -0.10
C GLY A 98 -2.16 -3.60 1.42
N MET A 99 -3.11 -4.21 2.13
CA MET A 99 -3.16 -4.27 3.59
C MET A 99 -3.36 -5.71 4.04
N ASP A 100 -2.45 -6.23 4.85
CA ASP A 100 -2.55 -7.56 5.42
C ASP A 100 -3.44 -7.56 6.65
N VAL A 101 -4.31 -8.55 6.75
CA VAL A 101 -5.10 -8.86 7.93
C VAL A 101 -4.74 -10.24 8.47
N ALA A 102 -5.13 -10.56 9.72
CA ALA A 102 -4.63 -11.73 10.41
C ALA A 102 -5.31 -13.05 9.99
N SER A 103 -6.45 -13.00 9.30
CA SER A 103 -7.18 -14.21 8.91
C SER A 103 -8.07 -14.01 7.68
N LYS A 104 -8.54 -15.12 7.10
CA LYS A 104 -9.54 -15.10 6.00
C LYS A 104 -10.87 -14.52 6.46
N GLU A 105 -11.27 -14.79 7.69
CA GLU A 105 -12.50 -14.28 8.29
C GLU A 105 -12.47 -12.75 8.38
N GLU A 106 -11.30 -12.16 8.63
CA GLU A 106 -11.14 -10.69 8.62
C GLU A 106 -11.25 -10.11 7.20
N VAL A 107 -10.79 -10.82 6.18
CA VAL A 107 -11.02 -10.44 4.77
C VAL A 107 -12.51 -10.46 4.45
N GLU A 108 -13.23 -11.54 4.84
CA GLU A 108 -14.66 -11.69 4.60
C GLU A 108 -15.46 -10.61 5.35
N GLU A 109 -15.11 -10.31 6.58
CA GLU A 109 -15.75 -9.26 7.36
C GLU A 109 -15.49 -7.87 6.75
N ALA A 110 -14.27 -7.58 6.31
CA ALA A 110 -13.93 -6.34 5.63
C ALA A 110 -14.72 -6.19 4.32
N TRP A 111 -14.85 -7.27 3.54
CA TRP A 111 -15.64 -7.29 2.31
C TRP A 111 -17.13 -7.02 2.58
N ARG A 112 -17.70 -7.69 3.58
CA ARG A 112 -19.08 -7.49 4.00
C ARG A 112 -19.30 -6.05 4.45
N LYS A 113 -18.38 -5.49 5.26
CA LYS A 113 -18.44 -4.10 5.73
C LYS A 113 -18.26 -3.09 4.61
N ALA A 114 -17.45 -3.37 3.60
CA ALA A 114 -17.34 -2.52 2.43
C ALA A 114 -18.68 -2.38 1.70
N HIS A 115 -19.43 -3.48 1.55
CA HIS A 115 -20.77 -3.45 0.97
C HIS A 115 -21.80 -2.74 1.87
N GLU A 116 -21.83 -3.05 3.17
CA GLU A 116 -22.75 -2.49 4.15
C GLU A 116 -22.60 -0.96 4.28
N LEU A 117 -21.35 -0.49 4.28
CA LEU A 117 -21.01 0.90 4.54
C LEU A 117 -20.64 1.69 3.28
N LYS A 118 -20.93 1.12 2.11
CA LYS A 118 -20.59 1.68 0.80
C LYS A 118 -20.99 3.14 0.67
N ASP A 119 -22.24 3.45 0.97
CA ASP A 119 -22.77 4.82 0.83
C ASP A 119 -22.19 5.76 1.88
N LYS A 120 -21.99 5.27 3.11
CA LYS A 120 -21.41 6.06 4.22
C LYS A 120 -20.04 6.59 3.89
N TYR A 121 -19.21 5.75 3.27
CA TYR A 121 -17.82 6.07 2.96
C TYR A 121 -17.58 6.36 1.48
N LYS A 122 -18.63 6.40 0.67
CA LYS A 122 -18.55 6.65 -0.78
C LYS A 122 -17.59 5.67 -1.47
N ILE A 123 -17.61 4.40 -1.05
CA ILE A 123 -16.84 3.34 -1.68
C ILE A 123 -17.37 3.13 -3.10
N GLY A 124 -16.46 3.07 -4.06
CA GLY A 124 -16.79 2.85 -5.46
C GLY A 124 -17.06 1.38 -5.79
N GLN A 125 -16.27 0.81 -6.65
CA GLN A 125 -16.36 -0.59 -7.03
C GLN A 125 -15.81 -1.49 -5.93
N ILE A 126 -16.46 -2.64 -5.71
CA ILE A 126 -15.99 -3.69 -4.78
C ILE A 126 -15.93 -4.99 -5.58
N MET A 127 -14.74 -5.59 -5.65
CA MET A 127 -14.53 -6.84 -6.36
C MET A 127 -14.93 -8.03 -5.49
N PRO A 128 -15.29 -9.17 -6.09
CA PRO A 128 -15.48 -10.41 -5.35
C PRO A 128 -14.19 -10.83 -4.65
N ILE A 129 -14.32 -11.52 -3.50
CA ILE A 129 -13.20 -12.21 -2.87
C ILE A 129 -12.70 -13.31 -3.82
N ASN A 130 -11.40 -13.42 -3.96
CA ASN A 130 -10.75 -14.48 -4.72
C ASN A 130 -9.48 -14.98 -4.01
N GLN A 131 -8.94 -16.08 -4.51
CA GLN A 131 -7.64 -16.60 -4.06
C GLN A 131 -6.72 -16.70 -5.27
N GLN A 132 -5.70 -15.85 -5.30
CA GLN A 132 -4.69 -15.80 -6.36
C GLN A 132 -3.29 -15.68 -5.76
N HIS A 133 -2.31 -16.35 -6.36
CA HIS A 133 -0.89 -16.26 -5.97
C HIS A 133 -0.61 -16.55 -4.47
N GLY A 134 -1.42 -17.39 -3.84
CA GLY A 134 -1.32 -17.69 -2.40
C GLY A 134 -2.00 -16.67 -1.49
N VAL A 135 -2.62 -15.66 -2.04
CA VAL A 135 -3.28 -14.58 -1.33
C VAL A 135 -4.80 -14.77 -1.40
N TYR A 136 -5.47 -14.65 -0.26
CA TYR A 136 -6.93 -14.61 -0.16
C TYR A 136 -7.34 -13.16 0.05
N SER A 137 -7.96 -12.52 -0.95
CA SER A 137 -8.15 -11.08 -0.94
C SER A 137 -9.37 -10.60 -1.71
N PHE A 138 -9.69 -9.33 -1.53
CA PHE A 138 -10.56 -8.58 -2.43
C PHE A 138 -10.02 -7.17 -2.64
N TYR A 139 -10.45 -6.57 -3.76
CA TYR A 139 -10.12 -5.20 -4.11
C TYR A 139 -11.34 -4.31 -4.03
N PHE A 140 -11.13 -3.06 -3.67
CA PHE A 140 -12.19 -2.06 -3.74
C PHE A 140 -11.61 -0.66 -4.03
N GLU A 141 -12.47 0.20 -4.58
CA GLU A 141 -12.17 1.57 -4.90
C GLU A 141 -12.67 2.50 -3.79
N ASP A 142 -11.81 3.38 -3.29
CA ASP A 142 -12.19 4.36 -2.27
C ASP A 142 -12.88 5.59 -2.84
N LEU A 143 -13.28 6.52 -1.96
CA LEU A 143 -13.93 7.79 -2.33
C LEU A 143 -13.08 8.71 -3.21
N ASN A 144 -11.78 8.44 -3.35
CA ASN A 144 -10.85 9.20 -4.19
C ASN A 144 -10.48 8.44 -5.47
N GLN A 145 -11.19 7.36 -5.79
CA GLN A 145 -10.91 6.50 -6.95
C GLN A 145 -9.50 5.87 -6.91
N SER A 146 -9.01 5.64 -5.69
CA SER A 146 -7.81 4.84 -5.43
C SER A 146 -8.20 3.42 -5.04
N TRP A 147 -7.38 2.44 -5.46
CA TRP A 147 -7.66 1.03 -5.21
C TRP A 147 -6.93 0.52 -3.98
N TRP A 148 -7.62 -0.33 -3.22
CA TRP A 148 -7.13 -1.01 -2.04
C TRP A 148 -7.35 -2.50 -2.17
N GLU A 149 -6.38 -3.29 -1.69
CA GLU A 149 -6.50 -4.73 -1.51
C GLU A 149 -6.47 -5.04 -0.02
N ILE A 150 -7.49 -5.72 0.48
CA ILE A 150 -7.46 -6.32 1.82
C ILE A 150 -7.18 -7.80 1.64
N GLN A 151 -6.10 -8.28 2.24
CA GLN A 151 -5.58 -9.60 1.96
C GLN A 151 -5.16 -10.36 3.22
N TYR A 152 -5.25 -11.67 3.13
CA TYR A 152 -4.63 -12.62 4.04
C TYR A 152 -3.66 -13.49 3.26
N TYR A 153 -2.44 -13.54 3.73
CA TYR A 153 -1.37 -14.35 3.16
C TYR A 153 -1.10 -15.54 4.08
N ASP A 154 -1.27 -16.76 3.55
CA ASP A 154 -1.09 -17.99 4.31
C ASP A 154 0.32 -18.54 4.07
N GLY A 155 1.13 -18.56 5.12
CA GLY A 155 2.39 -19.25 5.12
C GLY A 155 3.62 -18.40 5.42
N PHE A 156 3.74 -17.19 4.87
CA PHE A 156 4.87 -16.31 5.15
C PHE A 156 4.59 -14.86 4.71
N LEU A 157 5.37 -13.93 5.23
CA LEU A 157 5.26 -12.53 4.87
C LEU A 157 5.75 -12.28 3.43
N HIS A 158 5.24 -11.24 2.77
CA HIS A 158 5.68 -10.86 1.43
C HIS A 158 7.18 -10.60 1.34
N ASP A 159 7.80 -10.14 2.42
CA ASP A 159 9.26 -9.94 2.50
C ASP A 159 10.06 -11.22 2.26
N ASP A 160 9.50 -12.39 2.59
CA ASP A 160 10.16 -13.68 2.40
C ASP A 160 10.43 -13.99 0.92
N PHE A 161 9.69 -13.35 0.01
CA PHE A 161 9.97 -13.47 -1.43
C PHE A 161 11.36 -12.98 -1.81
N PHE A 162 11.86 -11.96 -1.13
CA PHE A 162 13.19 -11.44 -1.39
C PHE A 162 14.30 -12.42 -0.99
N ASP A 163 14.05 -13.29 -0.01
CA ASP A 163 14.97 -14.34 0.41
C ASP A 163 15.10 -15.45 -0.64
N PHE A 164 14.02 -15.70 -1.39
CA PHE A 164 14.03 -16.71 -2.47
C PHE A 164 14.62 -16.17 -3.78
N GLY A 165 14.56 -14.86 -4.01
CA GLY A 165 14.98 -14.24 -5.27
C GLY A 165 14.04 -14.55 -6.44
N ASP A 166 14.55 -14.34 -7.66
CA ASP A 166 13.77 -14.52 -8.88
C ASP A 166 13.37 -15.99 -9.09
N ARG A 167 12.08 -16.23 -9.27
CA ARG A 167 11.50 -17.57 -9.57
C ARG A 167 11.19 -17.77 -11.04
N TYR A 168 11.08 -16.68 -11.80
CA TYR A 168 10.72 -16.65 -13.21
C TYR A 168 11.75 -15.84 -13.99
N SER A 169 11.94 -16.15 -15.27
CA SER A 169 12.70 -15.31 -16.17
C SER A 169 11.96 -14.01 -16.42
N MET A 170 12.67 -12.90 -16.60
CA MET A 170 12.07 -11.63 -17.02
C MET A 170 11.39 -11.72 -18.39
N ASP A 171 11.71 -12.76 -19.17
CA ASP A 171 11.07 -13.05 -20.46
C ASP A 171 9.75 -13.83 -20.33
N ASP A 172 9.43 -14.35 -19.15
CA ASP A 172 8.21 -15.12 -18.85
C ASP A 172 6.99 -14.19 -18.59
N SER A 173 6.77 -13.22 -19.46
CA SER A 173 5.61 -12.33 -19.35
C SER A 173 4.39 -12.93 -20.06
N PRO A 174 3.22 -13.01 -19.39
CA PRO A 174 1.98 -13.41 -20.03
C PRO A 174 1.55 -12.43 -21.15
N LEU A 175 2.07 -11.20 -21.15
CA LEU A 175 1.80 -10.17 -22.16
C LEU A 175 2.72 -10.32 -23.38
N ASN A 176 3.82 -11.02 -23.28
CA ASN A 176 4.73 -11.30 -24.39
C ASN A 176 4.23 -12.47 -25.27
N GLY A 177 2.92 -12.68 -25.31
CA GLY A 177 2.18 -13.73 -26.01
C GLY A 177 2.97 -14.47 -27.08
N LYS A 178 3.59 -15.57 -26.73
CA LYS A 178 3.74 -16.68 -27.66
C LYS A 178 2.39 -17.39 -27.64
N GLY A 179 1.52 -17.00 -28.56
CA GLY A 179 0.29 -17.71 -28.82
C GLY A 179 0.58 -19.21 -28.89
N GLY A 180 0.02 -19.94 -27.94
CA GLY A 180 0.04 -21.40 -28.00
C GLY A 180 -0.58 -21.85 -29.31
N LYS A 181 0.14 -22.65 -30.02
CA LYS A 181 -0.40 -23.53 -31.07
C LYS A 181 -1.15 -24.66 -30.40
#